data_96870b94787de8aacc03a6e4ec5cb701
#
_entry.id   96870b94787de8aacc03a6e4ec5cb701
#
_cell.length_a   1.000
_cell.length_b   1.000
_cell.length_c   1.000
_cell.angle_alpha   90.00
_cell.angle_beta   90.00
_cell.angle_gamma   90.00
#
_symmetry.space_group_name_H-M   'P 1'
#
loop_
_entity.id
_entity.type
_entity.pdbx_description
1 polymer ?
#
loop_
_entity_poly.entity_id
_entity_poly.type
_entity_poly.pdbx_seq_one_letter_code
_entity_poly.pdbx_strand_id
1 'polypeptide(L)'
;MEGVEVMNTNLLSPNKDPMGYAIADYHAKGKAGKLRVFSSQFEEDEIPVAQLFRTYDEMPVLEQEALQLAQGKILDCGAGSGCHALALQDMGKELEAIDISPRSVEVMQQRGIKNAYCINLFDENYLQKFDTILMLMNGSGIIGKLENMGAFFAKMKQLLNPGGCIYMDSSDLRYLFEDEDGSFLVDLAGGYYGEIDFQMQYKQVKGEPFDWLYVDFQTLAYYASENGFKAELIKEGEHYDYLACLKLV
;
A
#
# COMPACT_ATOMS: atom_id res chain seq x y z
N MET A 1 -5.75 -30.77 2.69
CA MET A 1 -4.66 -29.75 2.65
C MET A 1 -5.00 -28.89 1.45
N GLU A 2 -5.81 -27.87 1.68
CA GLU A 2 -6.10 -26.84 0.68
C GLU A 2 -4.78 -26.11 0.42
N GLY A 3 -4.45 -25.91 -0.86
CA GLY A 3 -3.20 -25.29 -1.25
C GLY A 3 -3.13 -23.87 -0.69
N VAL A 4 -2.09 -23.57 0.06
CA VAL A 4 -1.76 -22.20 0.44
C VAL A 4 -1.48 -21.49 -0.90
N GLU A 5 -2.37 -20.58 -1.27
CA GLU A 5 -2.18 -19.75 -2.45
C GLU A 5 -0.91 -18.91 -2.23
N VAL A 6 0.05 -19.07 -3.12
CA VAL A 6 1.37 -18.45 -2.98
C VAL A 6 1.22 -17.01 -3.45
N MET A 7 1.48 -16.06 -2.57
CA MET A 7 1.51 -14.62 -2.90
C MET A 7 2.39 -14.36 -4.13
N ASN A 8 1.95 -13.44 -4.99
CA ASN A 8 2.74 -13.05 -6.15
C ASN A 8 4.05 -12.39 -5.70
N THR A 9 5.18 -12.98 -6.06
CA THR A 9 6.53 -12.49 -5.71
C THR A 9 7.25 -11.80 -6.87
N ASN A 10 6.58 -11.62 -8.02
CA ASN A 10 7.20 -11.06 -9.21
C ASN A 10 7.45 -9.54 -9.07
N LEU A 11 8.51 -9.09 -9.74
CA LEU A 11 8.75 -7.68 -10.03
C LEU A 11 8.03 -7.29 -11.32
N LEU A 12 7.70 -6.02 -11.47
CA LEU A 12 7.10 -5.52 -12.69
C LEU A 12 8.10 -5.56 -13.85
N SER A 13 7.67 -6.09 -14.99
CA SER A 13 8.46 -6.00 -16.20
C SER A 13 8.34 -4.57 -16.79
N PRO A 14 9.41 -4.04 -17.42
CA PRO A 14 9.45 -2.65 -17.88
C PRO A 14 8.30 -2.25 -18.81
N ASN A 15 7.75 -3.17 -19.59
CA ASN A 15 6.63 -2.93 -20.52
C ASN A 15 5.24 -3.11 -19.87
N LYS A 16 5.19 -3.42 -18.59
CA LYS A 16 3.97 -3.64 -17.80
C LYS A 16 3.92 -2.76 -16.53
N ASP A 17 4.66 -1.67 -16.52
CA ASP A 17 4.86 -0.75 -15.40
C ASP A 17 4.34 0.67 -15.74
N PRO A 18 3.02 0.87 -15.92
CA PRO A 18 2.47 2.18 -16.29
C PRO A 18 2.71 3.24 -15.21
N MET A 19 2.64 2.88 -13.91
CA MET A 19 2.89 3.82 -12.81
C MET A 19 4.34 4.27 -12.78
N GLY A 20 5.30 3.35 -12.89
CA GLY A 20 6.72 3.71 -12.93
C GLY A 20 7.07 4.60 -14.14
N TYR A 21 6.44 4.41 -15.30
CA TYR A 21 6.58 5.33 -16.43
C TYR A 21 6.02 6.72 -16.13
N ALA A 22 4.87 6.82 -15.48
CA ALA A 22 4.26 8.09 -15.11
C ALA A 22 5.12 8.83 -14.08
N ILE A 23 5.63 8.13 -13.07
CA ILE A 23 6.56 8.63 -12.06
C ILE A 23 7.85 9.15 -12.73
N ALA A 24 8.46 8.37 -13.63
CA ALA A 24 9.70 8.77 -14.33
C ALA A 24 9.48 10.01 -15.21
N ASP A 25 8.36 10.08 -15.95
CA ASP A 25 8.03 11.26 -16.77
C ASP A 25 7.82 12.50 -15.90
N TYR A 26 7.11 12.36 -14.77
CA TYR A 26 6.88 13.48 -13.85
C TYR A 26 8.21 13.98 -13.25
N HIS A 27 9.03 13.06 -12.78
CA HIS A 27 10.34 13.41 -12.21
C HIS A 27 11.22 14.17 -13.23
N ALA A 28 11.28 13.69 -14.47
CA ALA A 28 12.13 14.29 -15.50
C ALA A 28 11.62 15.62 -16.05
N LYS A 29 10.29 15.87 -16.05
CA LYS A 29 9.65 16.97 -16.79
C LYS A 29 8.80 17.91 -15.92
N GLY A 30 8.62 17.61 -14.61
CA GLY A 30 7.70 18.31 -13.72
C GLY A 30 6.22 18.14 -14.09
N LYS A 31 5.90 17.22 -15.01
CA LYS A 31 4.54 16.87 -15.44
C LYS A 31 4.49 15.48 -16.04
N ALA A 32 3.36 14.84 -15.92
CA ALA A 32 3.05 13.56 -16.56
C ALA A 32 1.75 13.66 -17.37
N GLY A 33 1.51 12.68 -18.24
CA GLY A 33 0.21 12.45 -18.86
C GLY A 33 -0.75 11.79 -17.86
N LYS A 34 -1.93 11.42 -18.33
CA LYS A 34 -2.95 10.72 -17.52
C LYS A 34 -2.49 9.32 -17.19
N LEU A 35 -2.42 9.01 -15.89
CA LEU A 35 -2.32 7.64 -15.40
C LEU A 35 -3.74 7.14 -15.13
N ARG A 36 -4.27 6.39 -16.09
CA ARG A 36 -5.66 5.91 -16.09
C ARG A 36 -5.76 4.63 -15.28
N VAL A 37 -6.85 4.51 -14.55
CA VAL A 37 -7.19 3.33 -13.74
C VAL A 37 -8.53 2.79 -14.19
N PHE A 38 -8.57 1.50 -14.46
CA PHE A 38 -9.76 0.75 -14.87
C PHE A 38 -10.09 -0.29 -13.80
N SER A 39 -11.37 -0.50 -13.57
CA SER A 39 -11.93 -1.53 -12.71
C SER A 39 -13.13 -2.17 -13.41
N SER A 40 -13.45 -3.41 -13.07
CA SER A 40 -14.72 -4.01 -13.49
C SER A 40 -15.93 -3.50 -12.69
N GLN A 41 -15.66 -2.86 -11.53
CA GLN A 41 -16.67 -2.44 -10.56
C GLN A 41 -16.95 -0.94 -10.58
N PHE A 42 -16.03 -0.11 -11.10
CA PHE A 42 -16.11 1.34 -11.09
C PHE A 42 -15.85 1.94 -12.46
N GLU A 43 -16.30 3.18 -12.66
CA GLU A 43 -15.94 3.95 -13.84
C GLU A 43 -14.45 4.22 -13.91
N GLU A 44 -13.96 4.51 -15.11
CA GLU A 44 -12.56 4.88 -15.33
C GLU A 44 -12.19 6.11 -14.50
N ASP A 45 -11.06 6.03 -13.80
CA ASP A 45 -10.50 7.10 -12.98
C ASP A 45 -9.06 7.43 -13.38
N GLU A 46 -8.51 8.48 -12.79
CA GLU A 46 -7.15 8.97 -13.05
C GLU A 46 -6.40 9.23 -11.74
N ILE A 47 -5.20 8.65 -11.60
CA ILE A 47 -4.31 9.00 -10.50
C ILE A 47 -3.54 10.27 -10.86
N PRO A 48 -3.71 11.38 -10.13
CA PRO A 48 -2.92 12.58 -10.32
C PRO A 48 -1.46 12.33 -9.92
N VAL A 49 -0.58 12.14 -10.89
CA VAL A 49 0.83 11.74 -10.66
C VAL A 49 1.56 12.71 -9.74
N ALA A 50 1.19 13.99 -9.75
CA ALA A 50 1.75 15.00 -8.84
C ALA A 50 1.58 14.63 -7.35
N GLN A 51 0.47 13.96 -6.98
CA GLN A 51 0.22 13.53 -5.60
C GLN A 51 1.26 12.52 -5.11
N LEU A 52 1.86 11.75 -6.01
CA LEU A 52 2.92 10.81 -5.65
C LEU A 52 4.24 11.52 -5.27
N PHE A 53 4.36 12.83 -5.56
CA PHE A 53 5.56 13.65 -5.28
C PHE A 53 5.36 14.68 -4.18
N ARG A 54 4.21 14.64 -3.46
CA ARG A 54 3.89 15.57 -2.40
C ARG A 54 4.95 15.61 -1.30
N THR A 55 5.12 16.77 -0.72
CA THR A 55 5.94 17.00 0.48
C THR A 55 5.19 16.55 1.73
N TYR A 56 5.89 16.45 2.86
CA TYR A 56 5.28 16.10 4.15
C TYR A 56 4.06 16.98 4.48
N ASP A 57 4.16 18.29 4.31
CA ASP A 57 3.09 19.25 4.63
C ASP A 57 1.86 19.12 3.69
N GLU A 58 2.03 18.52 2.53
CA GLU A 58 0.96 18.25 1.56
C GLU A 58 0.31 16.86 1.74
N MET A 59 0.86 16.02 2.62
CA MET A 59 0.32 14.69 2.89
C MET A 59 -0.99 14.76 3.69
N PRO A 60 -1.92 13.83 3.45
CA PRO A 60 -3.06 13.63 4.36
C PRO A 60 -2.64 13.42 5.81
N VAL A 61 -3.52 13.83 6.74
CA VAL A 61 -3.23 13.76 8.18
C VAL A 61 -2.90 12.35 8.66
N LEU A 62 -3.52 11.30 8.09
CA LEU A 62 -3.23 9.90 8.44
C LEU A 62 -1.79 9.52 8.10
N GLU A 63 -1.30 9.94 6.92
CA GLU A 63 0.09 9.69 6.51
C GLU A 63 1.07 10.44 7.39
N GLN A 64 0.82 11.74 7.66
CA GLN A 64 1.65 12.54 8.57
C GLN A 64 1.74 11.89 9.96
N GLU A 65 0.62 11.42 10.51
CA GLU A 65 0.56 10.73 11.80
C GLU A 65 1.42 9.46 11.78
N ALA A 66 1.28 8.62 10.75
CA ALA A 66 2.06 7.39 10.60
C ALA A 66 3.57 7.68 10.55
N LEU A 67 3.99 8.71 9.78
CA LEU A 67 5.40 9.10 9.69
C LEU A 67 5.95 9.63 11.03
N GLN A 68 5.14 10.36 11.81
CA GLN A 68 5.53 10.82 13.15
C GLN A 68 5.72 9.65 14.12
N LEU A 69 4.79 8.70 14.12
CA LEU A 69 4.79 7.54 15.01
C LEU A 69 5.87 6.51 14.68
N ALA A 70 6.31 6.44 13.41
CA ALA A 70 7.33 5.50 12.97
C ALA A 70 8.65 5.67 13.73
N GLN A 71 9.23 4.58 14.25
CA GLN A 71 10.44 4.59 15.07
C GLN A 71 11.39 3.44 14.67
N GLY A 72 12.65 3.56 15.09
CA GLY A 72 13.69 2.56 14.84
C GLY A 72 14.02 2.44 13.34
N LYS A 73 14.36 1.22 12.90
CA LYS A 73 14.57 0.92 11.49
C LYS A 73 13.21 0.76 10.80
N ILE A 74 12.94 1.59 9.79
CA ILE A 74 11.64 1.69 9.12
C ILE A 74 11.70 1.05 7.74
N LEU A 75 10.65 0.30 7.38
CA LEU A 75 10.39 -0.15 6.01
C LEU A 75 9.23 0.64 5.43
N ASP A 76 9.43 1.29 4.27
CA ASP A 76 8.39 1.91 3.45
C ASP A 76 8.05 0.95 2.30
N CYS A 77 6.85 0.34 2.35
CA CYS A 77 6.40 -0.69 1.41
C CYS A 77 5.58 -0.07 0.26
N GLY A 78 5.95 -0.41 -0.99
CA GLY A 78 5.28 0.14 -2.16
C GLY A 78 5.53 1.64 -2.29
N ALA A 79 6.77 2.05 -2.07
CA ALA A 79 7.16 3.44 -1.86
C ALA A 79 6.93 4.36 -3.08
N GLY A 80 6.66 3.82 -4.28
CA GLY A 80 6.34 4.57 -5.48
C GLY A 80 7.42 5.58 -5.86
N SER A 81 7.09 6.87 -5.82
CA SER A 81 8.08 7.94 -6.05
C SER A 81 8.99 8.21 -4.84
N GLY A 82 8.66 7.64 -3.66
CA GLY A 82 9.40 7.82 -2.41
C GLY A 82 9.05 9.09 -1.63
N CYS A 83 7.81 9.58 -1.71
CA CYS A 83 7.43 10.79 -0.95
C CYS A 83 7.54 10.57 0.57
N HIS A 84 7.05 9.44 1.11
CA HIS A 84 7.19 9.08 2.52
C HIS A 84 8.66 8.85 2.92
N ALA A 85 9.39 8.09 2.09
CA ALA A 85 10.81 7.81 2.32
C ALA A 85 11.65 9.10 2.41
N LEU A 86 11.40 10.10 1.55
CA LEU A 86 12.09 11.40 1.63
C LEU A 86 11.73 12.14 2.90
N ALA A 87 10.44 12.21 3.26
CA ALA A 87 10.00 12.87 4.48
C ALA A 87 10.64 12.23 5.73
N LEU A 88 10.70 10.90 5.79
CA LEU A 88 11.38 10.18 6.89
C LEU A 88 12.89 10.47 6.91
N GLN A 89 13.53 10.52 5.74
CA GLN A 89 14.95 10.85 5.63
C GLN A 89 15.24 12.28 6.11
N ASP A 90 14.36 13.24 5.75
CA ASP A 90 14.45 14.64 6.21
C ASP A 90 14.22 14.78 7.72
N MET A 91 13.40 13.90 8.32
CA MET A 91 13.22 13.77 9.77
C MET A 91 14.44 13.11 10.46
N GLY A 92 15.45 12.67 9.70
CA GLY A 92 16.63 12.00 10.24
C GLY A 92 16.39 10.54 10.66
N LYS A 93 15.30 9.91 10.18
CA LYS A 93 14.97 8.52 10.51
C LYS A 93 15.75 7.53 9.63
N GLU A 94 16.06 6.36 10.18
CA GLU A 94 16.65 5.25 9.45
C GLU A 94 15.56 4.49 8.69
N LEU A 95 15.69 4.39 7.37
CA LEU A 95 14.67 3.72 6.57
C LEU A 95 15.27 2.92 5.40
N GLU A 96 14.44 1.98 4.95
CA GLU A 96 14.57 1.26 3.69
C GLU A 96 13.24 1.40 2.93
N ALA A 97 13.29 1.70 1.63
CA ALA A 97 12.13 1.82 0.76
C ALA A 97 12.15 0.71 -0.29
N ILE A 98 11.05 0.00 -0.46
CA ILE A 98 10.93 -1.05 -1.47
C ILE A 98 9.75 -0.79 -2.41
N ASP A 99 9.93 -1.17 -3.66
CA ASP A 99 8.89 -1.16 -4.68
C ASP A 99 9.14 -2.28 -5.69
N ILE A 100 8.07 -2.80 -6.29
CA ILE A 100 8.17 -3.83 -7.35
C ILE A 100 8.48 -3.24 -8.72
N SER A 101 8.39 -1.91 -8.88
CA SER A 101 8.70 -1.17 -10.10
C SER A 101 10.19 -0.77 -10.13
N PRO A 102 10.98 -1.31 -11.07
CA PRO A 102 12.37 -0.86 -11.24
C PRO A 102 12.49 0.64 -11.54
N ARG A 103 11.51 1.21 -12.24
CA ARG A 103 11.50 2.65 -12.58
C ARG A 103 11.21 3.54 -11.37
N SER A 104 10.26 3.14 -10.52
CA SER A 104 10.00 3.82 -9.26
C SER A 104 11.26 3.87 -8.40
N VAL A 105 11.95 2.73 -8.29
CA VAL A 105 13.21 2.64 -7.53
C VAL A 105 14.31 3.52 -8.12
N GLU A 106 14.47 3.55 -9.44
CA GLU A 106 15.42 4.45 -10.10
C GLU A 106 15.12 5.92 -9.78
N VAL A 107 13.85 6.32 -9.83
CA VAL A 107 13.43 7.68 -9.46
C VAL A 107 13.68 7.97 -7.98
N MET A 108 13.37 7.04 -7.07
CA MET A 108 13.69 7.20 -5.66
C MET A 108 15.17 7.45 -5.42
N GLN A 109 16.05 6.69 -6.09
CA GLN A 109 17.50 6.87 -6.00
C GLN A 109 17.94 8.22 -6.58
N GLN A 110 17.37 8.65 -7.71
CA GLN A 110 17.65 9.97 -8.31
C GLN A 110 17.17 11.13 -7.42
N ARG A 111 16.11 10.93 -6.63
CA ARG A 111 15.61 11.87 -5.63
C ARG A 111 16.46 11.90 -4.35
N GLY A 112 17.45 11.02 -4.22
CA GLY A 112 18.40 11.00 -3.09
C GLY A 112 18.00 10.07 -1.95
N ILE A 113 17.06 9.14 -2.14
CA ILE A 113 16.77 8.09 -1.15
C ILE A 113 17.94 7.09 -1.18
N LYS A 114 18.59 6.94 -0.03
CA LYS A 114 19.85 6.17 0.08
C LYS A 114 19.63 4.66 -0.02
N ASN A 115 18.55 4.18 0.57
CA ASN A 115 18.23 2.74 0.70
C ASN A 115 16.92 2.44 -0.03
N ALA A 116 16.92 2.54 -1.36
CA ALA A 116 15.78 2.21 -2.21
C ALA A 116 16.10 0.97 -3.04
N TYR A 117 15.24 -0.06 -2.97
CA TYR A 117 15.47 -1.36 -3.58
C TYR A 117 14.26 -1.86 -4.36
N CYS A 118 14.53 -2.49 -5.51
CA CYS A 118 13.50 -3.16 -6.30
C CYS A 118 13.28 -4.58 -5.73
N ILE A 119 12.34 -4.69 -4.80
CA ILE A 119 12.06 -5.92 -4.06
C ILE A 119 10.54 -6.06 -3.92
N ASN A 120 10.05 -7.28 -4.09
CA ASN A 120 8.69 -7.62 -3.72
C ASN A 120 8.63 -7.96 -2.23
N LEU A 121 7.68 -7.36 -1.50
CA LEU A 121 7.48 -7.58 -0.06
C LEU A 121 7.38 -9.08 0.29
N PHE A 122 6.79 -9.89 -0.60
CA PHE A 122 6.56 -11.32 -0.38
C PHE A 122 7.70 -12.22 -0.89
N ASP A 123 8.80 -11.65 -1.39
CA ASP A 123 9.99 -12.46 -1.74
C ASP A 123 10.46 -13.23 -0.49
N GLU A 124 10.54 -14.55 -0.58
CA GLU A 124 10.94 -15.43 0.53
C GLU A 124 12.36 -15.15 1.02
N ASN A 125 13.24 -14.64 0.16
CA ASN A 125 14.61 -14.30 0.49
C ASN A 125 14.76 -12.91 1.13
N TYR A 126 13.72 -12.10 1.14
CA TYR A 126 13.71 -10.82 1.82
C TYR A 126 13.39 -11.01 3.30
N LEU A 127 14.43 -11.07 4.12
CA LEU A 127 14.38 -11.42 5.56
C LEU A 127 14.94 -10.32 6.48
N GLN A 128 15.05 -9.09 5.98
CA GLN A 128 15.45 -7.93 6.78
C GLN A 128 14.50 -7.73 7.96
N LYS A 129 15.00 -7.15 9.05
CA LYS A 129 14.21 -6.87 10.25
C LYS A 129 13.99 -5.37 10.43
N PHE A 130 12.79 -5.02 10.85
CA PHE A 130 12.35 -3.63 11.01
C PHE A 130 11.61 -3.45 12.33
N ASP A 131 11.70 -2.24 12.89
CA ASP A 131 10.95 -1.85 14.09
C ASP A 131 9.58 -1.26 13.70
N THR A 132 9.53 -0.64 12.53
CA THR A 132 8.29 -0.13 11.94
C THR A 132 8.18 -0.53 10.47
N ILE A 133 7.01 -0.99 10.05
CA ILE A 133 6.67 -1.18 8.64
C ILE A 133 5.55 -0.21 8.30
N LEU A 134 5.72 0.59 7.25
CA LEU A 134 4.71 1.49 6.73
C LEU A 134 4.06 0.90 5.48
N MET A 135 2.76 0.90 5.46
CA MET A 135 1.91 0.51 4.33
C MET A 135 0.85 1.59 4.16
N LEU A 136 1.15 2.63 3.39
CA LEU A 136 0.37 3.86 3.28
C LEU A 136 -0.17 4.09 1.87
N MET A 137 -1.18 4.98 1.72
CA MET A 137 -1.99 5.21 0.52
C MET A 137 -2.89 4.01 0.18
N ASN A 138 -3.75 3.63 1.11
CA ASN A 138 -4.49 2.37 1.09
C ASN A 138 -3.53 1.18 0.98
N GLY A 139 -2.54 1.16 1.86
CA GLY A 139 -1.47 0.18 1.87
C GLY A 139 -1.95 -1.25 2.09
N SER A 140 -3.15 -1.46 2.68
CA SER A 140 -3.83 -2.76 2.74
C SER A 140 -4.01 -3.40 1.36
N GLY A 141 -4.08 -2.59 0.30
CA GLY A 141 -4.25 -3.06 -1.07
C GLY A 141 -3.16 -4.01 -1.55
N ILE A 142 -1.93 -3.89 -1.02
CA ILE A 142 -0.81 -4.80 -1.34
C ILE A 142 -1.15 -6.26 -1.00
N ILE A 143 -2.08 -6.51 -0.07
CA ILE A 143 -2.54 -7.85 0.31
C ILE A 143 -3.37 -8.49 -0.82
N GLY A 144 -4.06 -7.68 -1.61
CA GLY A 144 -4.90 -8.07 -2.74
C GLY A 144 -6.28 -8.54 -2.32
N LYS A 145 -6.38 -9.66 -1.59
CA LYS A 145 -7.66 -10.26 -1.12
C LYS A 145 -7.59 -10.74 0.33
N LEU A 146 -8.77 -10.93 0.96
CA LEU A 146 -8.85 -11.44 2.34
C LEU A 146 -8.23 -12.83 2.50
N GLU A 147 -8.32 -13.69 1.49
CA GLU A 147 -7.70 -15.03 1.50
C GLU A 147 -6.17 -14.98 1.71
N ASN A 148 -5.53 -13.88 1.33
CA ASN A 148 -4.09 -13.66 1.47
C ASN A 148 -3.68 -13.18 2.88
N MET A 149 -4.61 -12.83 3.76
CA MET A 149 -4.30 -12.26 5.08
C MET A 149 -3.37 -13.16 5.91
N GLY A 150 -3.59 -14.47 5.87
CA GLY A 150 -2.71 -15.43 6.58
C GLY A 150 -1.26 -15.38 6.09
N ALA A 151 -1.06 -15.39 4.78
CA ALA A 151 0.27 -15.29 4.17
C ALA A 151 0.93 -13.92 4.45
N PHE A 152 0.15 -12.85 4.37
CA PHE A 152 0.59 -11.50 4.72
C PHE A 152 1.11 -11.43 6.17
N PHE A 153 0.32 -11.84 7.16
CA PHE A 153 0.75 -11.80 8.56
C PHE A 153 1.92 -12.73 8.85
N ALA A 154 2.00 -13.88 8.18
CA ALA A 154 3.16 -14.77 8.28
C ALA A 154 4.44 -14.06 7.81
N LYS A 155 4.37 -13.31 6.69
CA LYS A 155 5.49 -12.51 6.19
C LYS A 155 5.83 -11.37 7.16
N MET A 156 4.84 -10.66 7.71
CA MET A 156 5.08 -9.57 8.66
C MET A 156 5.80 -10.05 9.92
N LYS A 157 5.48 -11.25 10.45
CA LYS A 157 6.24 -11.86 11.55
C LYS A 157 7.71 -12.09 11.21
N GLN A 158 8.01 -12.42 9.95
CA GLN A 158 9.39 -12.60 9.51
C GLN A 158 10.16 -11.27 9.42
N LEU A 159 9.47 -10.16 9.14
CA LEU A 159 10.10 -8.85 8.92
C LEU A 159 10.13 -7.96 10.18
N LEU A 160 9.30 -8.22 11.18
CA LEU A 160 9.26 -7.41 12.40
C LEU A 160 10.30 -7.86 13.42
N ASN A 161 10.96 -6.88 14.04
CA ASN A 161 11.68 -7.07 15.31
C ASN A 161 10.69 -7.33 16.44
N PRO A 162 11.12 -7.98 17.56
CA PRO A 162 10.32 -8.05 18.76
C PRO A 162 9.89 -6.65 19.23
N GLY A 163 8.58 -6.45 19.42
CA GLY A 163 8.01 -5.16 19.78
C GLY A 163 7.79 -4.18 18.62
N GLY A 164 8.14 -4.58 17.40
CA GLY A 164 7.87 -3.79 16.19
C GLY A 164 6.38 -3.76 15.82
N CYS A 165 6.02 -2.84 14.96
CA CYS A 165 4.63 -2.64 14.52
C CYS A 165 4.53 -2.29 13.03
N ILE A 166 3.31 -2.45 12.51
CA ILE A 166 2.93 -2.00 11.17
C ILE A 166 1.97 -0.83 11.33
N TYR A 167 2.24 0.29 10.67
CA TYR A 167 1.23 1.32 10.42
C TYR A 167 0.69 1.13 9.02
N MET A 168 -0.61 0.90 8.94
CA MET A 168 -1.33 0.63 7.70
C MET A 168 -2.57 1.50 7.64
N ASP A 169 -2.78 2.16 6.51
CA ASP A 169 -4.06 2.80 6.23
C ASP A 169 -4.91 1.94 5.28
N SER A 170 -6.20 2.12 5.36
CA SER A 170 -7.19 1.55 4.48
C SER A 170 -8.47 2.39 4.53
N SER A 171 -9.43 2.06 3.67
CA SER A 171 -10.74 2.68 3.62
C SER A 171 -11.84 1.62 3.73
N ASP A 172 -12.93 1.96 4.42
CA ASP A 172 -14.15 1.16 4.41
C ASP A 172 -15.03 1.61 3.23
N LEU A 173 -15.10 0.78 2.20
CA LEU A 173 -15.89 1.07 1.00
C LEU A 173 -17.40 0.83 1.16
N ARG A 174 -17.88 0.53 2.38
CA ARG A 174 -19.30 0.26 2.65
C ARG A 174 -20.21 1.37 2.15
N TYR A 175 -19.78 2.63 2.25
CA TYR A 175 -20.54 3.79 1.79
C TYR A 175 -20.93 3.75 0.29
N LEU A 176 -20.21 3.01 -0.53
CA LEU A 176 -20.53 2.83 -1.95
C LEU A 176 -21.77 1.96 -2.19
N PHE A 177 -22.19 1.22 -1.17
CA PHE A 177 -23.31 0.26 -1.20
C PHE A 177 -24.46 0.69 -0.25
N GLU A 178 -24.36 1.90 0.32
CA GLU A 178 -25.37 2.45 1.21
C GLU A 178 -26.45 3.19 0.42
N ASP A 179 -27.72 2.80 0.63
CA ASP A 179 -28.87 3.49 0.06
C ASP A 179 -29.23 4.76 0.86
N GLU A 180 -30.09 5.61 0.29
CA GLU A 180 -30.52 6.88 0.90
C GLU A 180 -31.18 6.71 2.31
N ASP A 181 -31.68 5.52 2.64
CA ASP A 181 -32.27 5.18 3.94
C ASP A 181 -31.28 4.61 4.96
N GLY A 182 -29.97 4.52 4.60
CA GLY A 182 -28.92 3.96 5.45
C GLY A 182 -28.87 2.43 5.45
N SER A 183 -29.70 1.75 4.64
CA SER A 183 -29.53 0.33 4.37
C SER A 183 -28.44 0.11 3.33
N PHE A 184 -27.74 -1.02 3.39
CA PHE A 184 -26.80 -1.38 2.32
C PHE A 184 -27.03 -2.82 1.89
N LEU A 185 -26.97 -3.01 0.57
CA LEU A 185 -27.08 -4.30 -0.08
C LEU A 185 -25.69 -4.80 -0.43
N VAL A 186 -25.19 -5.76 0.34
CA VAL A 186 -23.97 -6.49 0.01
C VAL A 186 -24.36 -7.84 -0.56
N ASP A 187 -23.89 -8.15 -1.75
CA ASP A 187 -24.02 -9.50 -2.32
C ASP A 187 -23.10 -10.44 -1.56
N LEU A 188 -23.68 -11.18 -0.63
CA LEU A 188 -22.94 -12.19 0.18
C LEU A 188 -22.35 -13.33 -0.68
N ALA A 189 -22.77 -13.47 -1.93
CA ALA A 189 -22.22 -14.44 -2.87
C ALA A 189 -21.05 -13.86 -3.68
N GLY A 190 -20.91 -12.55 -3.71
CA GLY A 190 -19.91 -11.80 -4.51
C GLY A 190 -18.52 -11.64 -3.88
N GLY A 191 -18.29 -12.21 -2.68
CA GLY A 191 -17.05 -12.01 -1.94
C GLY A 191 -17.07 -10.80 -1.00
N TYR A 192 -15.90 -10.38 -0.54
CA TYR A 192 -15.78 -9.21 0.32
C TYR A 192 -15.85 -7.92 -0.51
N TYR A 193 -16.72 -7.00 -0.09
CA TYR A 193 -17.03 -5.76 -0.85
C TYR A 193 -15.84 -4.82 -1.07
N GLY A 194 -14.75 -5.00 -0.33
CA GLY A 194 -13.52 -4.21 -0.46
C GLY A 194 -12.44 -4.87 -1.33
N GLU A 195 -12.72 -6.01 -1.97
CA GLU A 195 -11.82 -6.64 -2.96
C GLU A 195 -12.09 -6.06 -4.33
N ILE A 196 -11.22 -5.17 -4.80
CA ILE A 196 -11.38 -4.45 -6.05
C ILE A 196 -10.32 -4.89 -7.05
N ASP A 197 -10.72 -5.16 -8.29
CA ASP A 197 -9.79 -5.37 -9.39
C ASP A 197 -9.41 -4.04 -10.03
N PHE A 198 -8.14 -3.86 -10.32
CA PHE A 198 -7.63 -2.70 -11.05
C PHE A 198 -6.75 -3.08 -12.22
N GLN A 199 -6.72 -2.22 -13.21
CA GLN A 199 -5.73 -2.23 -14.28
C GLN A 199 -5.32 -0.81 -14.62
N MET A 200 -4.02 -0.52 -14.64
CA MET A 200 -3.51 0.82 -14.95
C MET A 200 -3.01 0.92 -16.38
N GLN A 201 -3.13 2.13 -16.94
CA GLN A 201 -2.55 2.46 -18.25
C GLN A 201 -1.94 3.86 -18.23
N TYR A 202 -0.71 3.97 -18.71
CA TYR A 202 -0.05 5.23 -18.98
C TYR A 202 0.46 5.28 -20.41
N LYS A 203 -0.08 6.21 -21.21
CA LYS A 203 0.20 6.27 -22.66
C LYS A 203 -0.06 4.92 -23.34
N GLN A 204 0.98 4.31 -23.94
CA GLN A 204 0.89 3.00 -24.60
C GLN A 204 1.20 1.83 -23.66
N VAL A 205 1.66 2.10 -22.43
CA VAL A 205 1.99 1.07 -21.46
C VAL A 205 0.75 0.70 -20.67
N LYS A 206 0.31 -0.53 -20.82
CA LYS A 206 -0.81 -1.11 -20.08
C LYS A 206 -0.29 -2.20 -19.16
N GLY A 207 -0.57 -2.09 -17.86
CA GLY A 207 -0.22 -3.06 -16.83
C GLY A 207 -1.05 -4.34 -16.93
N GLU A 208 -0.68 -5.33 -16.15
CA GLU A 208 -1.54 -6.49 -15.91
C GLU A 208 -2.65 -6.10 -14.93
N PRO A 209 -3.82 -6.77 -14.96
CA PRO A 209 -4.81 -6.65 -13.91
C PRO A 209 -4.24 -7.12 -12.57
N PHE A 210 -4.69 -6.50 -11.47
CA PHE A 210 -4.31 -6.87 -10.12
C PHE A 210 -5.45 -6.60 -9.14
N ASP A 211 -5.51 -7.38 -8.07
CA ASP A 211 -6.45 -7.18 -6.99
C ASP A 211 -5.89 -6.18 -5.97
N TRP A 212 -6.77 -5.37 -5.37
CA TRP A 212 -6.44 -4.37 -4.36
C TRP A 212 -7.45 -4.42 -3.23
N LEU A 213 -6.99 -4.65 -2.02
CA LEU A 213 -7.86 -4.82 -0.87
C LEU A 213 -8.06 -3.48 -0.14
N TYR A 214 -9.31 -3.06 -0.06
CA TYR A 214 -9.79 -2.07 0.89
C TYR A 214 -10.47 -2.82 2.03
N VAL A 215 -9.89 -2.79 3.22
CA VAL A 215 -10.41 -3.55 4.36
C VAL A 215 -10.93 -2.62 5.43
N ASP A 216 -12.15 -2.86 5.95
CA ASP A 216 -12.64 -2.14 7.12
C ASP A 216 -11.86 -2.53 8.38
N PHE A 217 -11.84 -1.63 9.38
CA PHE A 217 -11.04 -1.85 10.58
C PHE A 217 -11.42 -3.10 11.38
N GLN A 218 -12.72 -3.46 11.43
CA GLN A 218 -13.17 -4.62 12.20
C GLN A 218 -12.71 -5.92 11.56
N THR A 219 -12.80 -6.00 10.23
CA THR A 219 -12.31 -7.14 9.46
C THR A 219 -10.77 -7.24 9.58
N LEU A 220 -10.04 -6.12 9.47
CA LEU A 220 -8.59 -6.10 9.68
C LEU A 220 -8.22 -6.59 11.09
N ALA A 221 -8.91 -6.10 12.12
CA ALA A 221 -8.66 -6.48 13.51
C ALA A 221 -8.95 -7.97 13.77
N TYR A 222 -10.00 -8.51 13.15
CA TYR A 222 -10.30 -9.95 13.20
C TYR A 222 -9.14 -10.78 12.64
N TYR A 223 -8.72 -10.51 11.40
CA TYR A 223 -7.62 -11.27 10.78
C TYR A 223 -6.29 -11.06 11.51
N ALA A 224 -6.04 -9.88 12.05
CA ALA A 224 -4.86 -9.60 12.87
C ALA A 224 -4.85 -10.53 14.10
N SER A 225 -5.97 -10.61 14.84
CA SER A 225 -6.07 -11.45 16.04
C SER A 225 -5.89 -12.94 15.76
N GLU A 226 -6.49 -13.45 14.68
CA GLU A 226 -6.34 -14.84 14.25
C GLU A 226 -4.87 -15.17 13.89
N ASN A 227 -4.09 -14.16 13.54
CA ASN A 227 -2.69 -14.30 13.17
C ASN A 227 -1.70 -13.80 14.26
N GLY A 228 -2.14 -13.62 15.50
CA GLY A 228 -1.29 -13.24 16.63
C GLY A 228 -0.79 -11.80 16.58
N PHE A 229 -1.58 -10.90 16.02
CA PHE A 229 -1.39 -9.46 16.08
C PHE A 229 -2.56 -8.81 16.81
N LYS A 230 -2.30 -7.69 17.46
CA LYS A 230 -3.32 -6.78 17.98
C LYS A 230 -3.42 -5.57 17.05
N ALA A 231 -4.63 -5.27 16.55
CA ALA A 231 -4.89 -4.05 15.83
C ALA A 231 -5.38 -2.95 16.80
N GLU A 232 -4.84 -1.76 16.64
CA GLU A 232 -5.28 -0.53 17.32
C GLU A 232 -5.67 0.50 16.26
N LEU A 233 -6.87 1.06 16.35
CA LEU A 233 -7.29 2.19 15.54
C LEU A 233 -6.57 3.43 16.07
N ILE A 234 -5.68 4.00 15.27
CA ILE A 234 -4.91 5.19 15.66
C ILE A 234 -5.70 6.45 15.35
N LYS A 235 -6.28 6.51 14.16
CA LYS A 235 -7.02 7.68 13.71
C LYS A 235 -7.98 7.33 12.58
N GLU A 236 -9.14 7.98 12.58
CA GLU A 236 -10.06 7.98 11.45
C GLU A 236 -9.84 9.25 10.62
N GLY A 237 -9.92 9.12 9.30
CA GLY A 237 -9.89 10.24 8.38
C GLY A 237 -11.29 10.77 8.07
N GLU A 238 -11.39 11.66 7.07
CA GLU A 238 -12.64 12.36 6.75
C GLU A 238 -13.55 11.55 5.80
N HIS A 239 -13.01 10.55 5.10
CA HIS A 239 -13.67 9.83 4.01
C HIS A 239 -13.65 8.32 4.20
N TYR A 240 -14.09 7.83 5.39
CA TYR A 240 -14.13 6.40 5.74
C TYR A 240 -12.75 5.71 5.72
N ASP A 241 -11.69 6.50 5.61
CA ASP A 241 -10.31 6.07 5.71
C ASP A 241 -9.85 6.05 7.17
N TYR A 242 -8.89 5.23 7.49
CA TYR A 242 -8.34 5.10 8.82
C TYR A 242 -6.87 4.69 8.81
N LEU A 243 -6.17 5.01 9.89
CA LEU A 243 -4.83 4.51 10.20
C LEU A 243 -4.92 3.51 11.35
N ALA A 244 -4.38 2.32 11.12
CA ALA A 244 -4.24 1.27 12.13
C ALA A 244 -2.78 1.03 12.49
N CYS A 245 -2.55 0.62 13.74
CA CYS A 245 -1.29 0.06 14.20
C CYS A 245 -1.49 -1.43 14.51
N LEU A 246 -0.69 -2.29 13.87
CA LEU A 246 -0.72 -3.74 14.08
C LEU A 246 0.54 -4.15 14.82
N LYS A 247 0.40 -4.67 16.04
CA LYS A 247 1.49 -5.11 16.91
C LYS A 247 1.47 -6.62 17.09
N LEU A 248 2.63 -7.25 17.00
CA LEU A 248 2.79 -8.66 17.33
C LEU A 248 2.53 -8.88 18.83
N VAL A 249 1.70 -9.89 19.18
CA VAL A 249 1.31 -10.26 20.56
C VAL A 249 2.16 -11.41 21.05
#